data_81cafaec4af65f26ee60fe05c56b2901
#
_entry.id   81cafaec4af65f26ee60fe05c56b2901
#
_cell.length_a   1.000
_cell.length_b   1.000
_cell.length_c   1.000
_cell.angle_alpha   90.00
_cell.angle_beta   90.00
_cell.angle_gamma   90.00
#
_symmetry.space_group_name_H-M   'P 1'
#
loop_
_entity.id
_entity.type
_entity.pdbx_description
1 polymer ?
#
loop_
_entity_poly.entity_id
_entity_poly.type
_entity_poly.pdbx_seq_one_letter_code
_entity_poly.pdbx_strand_id
1 'polypeptide(L)'
;LQPACLVGNNHHQAPFAGEDIQIFERDLPGENRAGLSGQDISALPLETCETMNGMWGYKITDQDYKSTKTLIHYLVKAAGKDANRLMNIGPQPEGELPAVALERLAEVGEWMKVYGETIYGTRGGCIAPHPWGVTTQRENKLYVHILELQDKALFLPLEGKKVRKAVGYADRLPVKFRKCEGGVMLYLPEVPTDIDKVIEVEIEK
;
A
#
# COMPACT_ATOMS: atom_id res chain seq x y z
N LEU A 1 -10.46 2.99 33.97
CA LEU A 1 -10.44 2.33 32.67
C LEU A 1 -10.88 3.32 31.61
N GLN A 2 -10.38 3.18 30.39
CA GLN A 2 -10.65 4.05 29.24
C GLN A 2 -11.72 3.39 28.36
N PRO A 3 -13.01 3.76 28.48
CA PRO A 3 -14.07 3.11 27.71
C PRO A 3 -14.00 3.39 26.19
N ALA A 4 -13.25 4.40 25.76
CA ALA A 4 -13.02 4.73 24.37
C ALA A 4 -11.67 4.20 23.82
N CYS A 5 -11.01 3.29 24.54
CA CYS A 5 -9.80 2.65 24.07
C CYS A 5 -10.13 1.64 22.97
N LEU A 6 -9.41 1.72 21.85
CA LEU A 6 -9.49 0.72 20.79
C LEU A 6 -8.67 -0.51 21.17
N VAL A 7 -9.22 -1.69 20.90
CA VAL A 7 -8.57 -2.96 21.17
C VAL A 7 -8.12 -3.57 19.84
N GLY A 8 -6.81 -3.60 19.63
CA GLY A 8 -6.19 -4.26 18.48
C GLY A 8 -5.82 -5.71 18.84
N ASN A 9 -6.12 -6.65 17.94
CA ASN A 9 -5.65 -8.01 18.03
C ASN A 9 -4.57 -8.27 17.00
N ASN A 10 -3.37 -8.53 17.48
CA ASN A 10 -2.28 -8.94 16.61
C ASN A 10 -2.44 -10.44 16.31
N HIS A 11 -2.77 -10.75 15.08
CA HIS A 11 -3.36 -12.02 14.65
C HIS A 11 -2.40 -13.21 14.62
N HIS A 12 -1.85 -13.52 15.77
CA HIS A 12 -1.25 -14.83 16.03
C HIS A 12 -2.28 -15.90 16.40
N GLN A 13 -3.47 -15.46 16.83
CA GLN A 13 -4.50 -16.33 17.40
C GLN A 13 -5.88 -16.02 16.85
N ALA A 14 -6.87 -16.82 17.24
CA ALA A 14 -8.24 -16.63 16.78
C ALA A 14 -8.81 -15.26 17.20
N PRO A 15 -9.68 -14.64 16.37
CA PRO A 15 -10.40 -13.43 16.74
C PRO A 15 -11.12 -13.60 18.06
N PHE A 16 -11.24 -12.52 18.84
CA PHE A 16 -12.03 -12.52 20.08
C PHE A 16 -13.11 -11.45 20.03
N ALA A 17 -14.19 -11.68 20.77
CA ALA A 17 -15.28 -10.72 20.87
C ALA A 17 -14.78 -9.42 21.53
N GLY A 18 -15.04 -8.28 20.87
CA GLY A 18 -14.65 -6.95 21.37
C GLY A 18 -13.31 -6.42 20.85
N GLU A 19 -12.70 -7.08 19.87
CA GLU A 19 -11.62 -6.45 19.10
C GLU A 19 -12.17 -5.39 18.15
N ASP A 20 -11.47 -4.26 18.03
CA ASP A 20 -11.85 -3.15 17.17
C ASP A 20 -11.01 -3.08 15.89
N ILE A 21 -9.79 -3.66 15.92
CA ILE A 21 -8.81 -3.60 14.83
C ILE A 21 -8.14 -4.97 14.67
N GLN A 22 -8.06 -5.43 13.43
CA GLN A 22 -7.30 -6.63 13.06
C GLN A 22 -5.89 -6.24 12.62
N ILE A 23 -4.86 -6.76 13.30
CA ILE A 23 -3.46 -6.43 13.06
C ILE A 23 -2.73 -7.63 12.43
N PHE A 24 -1.94 -7.37 11.39
CA PHE A 24 -1.10 -8.34 10.70
C PHE A 24 0.37 -7.99 10.90
N GLU A 25 1.05 -8.70 11.80
CA GLU A 25 2.47 -8.46 12.04
C GLU A 25 3.33 -9.02 10.92
N ARG A 26 4.20 -8.16 10.34
CA ARG A 26 5.15 -8.50 9.25
C ARG A 26 4.53 -8.97 7.93
N ASP A 27 3.22 -9.07 7.87
CA ASP A 27 2.50 -9.48 6.69
C ASP A 27 1.46 -8.44 6.27
N LEU A 28 1.10 -8.44 5.00
CA LEU A 28 -0.07 -7.71 4.54
C LEU A 28 -1.34 -8.53 4.80
N PRO A 29 -2.52 -7.91 4.93
CA PRO A 29 -3.77 -8.65 5.11
C PRO A 29 -3.94 -9.76 4.08
N GLY A 30 -4.21 -10.98 4.57
CA GLY A 30 -4.35 -12.18 3.76
C GLY A 30 -3.03 -12.85 3.35
N GLU A 31 -1.90 -12.38 3.84
CA GLU A 31 -0.60 -13.04 3.70
C GLU A 31 -0.17 -13.68 5.03
N ASN A 32 0.64 -14.72 4.96
CA ASN A 32 1.22 -15.39 6.13
C ASN A 32 2.65 -15.85 5.83
N ARG A 33 3.48 -14.95 5.33
CA ARG A 33 4.89 -15.24 5.01
C ARG A 33 5.75 -15.32 6.26
N ALA A 34 5.44 -14.48 7.25
CA ALA A 34 6.11 -14.52 8.55
C ALA A 34 5.61 -15.67 9.46
N GLY A 35 4.53 -16.35 9.09
CA GLY A 35 3.94 -17.42 9.87
C GLY A 35 3.13 -16.95 11.09
N LEU A 36 2.81 -15.66 11.15
CA LEU A 36 2.16 -15.03 12.29
C LEU A 36 0.69 -14.65 12.05
N SER A 37 0.21 -14.70 10.81
CA SER A 37 -1.09 -14.15 10.40
C SER A 37 -1.91 -15.18 9.61
N GLY A 38 -2.19 -16.33 10.20
CA GLY A 38 -2.92 -17.43 9.55
C GLY A 38 -4.44 -17.28 9.51
N GLN A 39 -4.98 -16.11 9.78
CA GLN A 39 -6.42 -15.89 9.86
C GLN A 39 -7.01 -15.19 8.65
N ASP A 40 -8.30 -15.41 8.42
CA ASP A 40 -9.07 -14.72 7.40
C ASP A 40 -9.18 -13.21 7.71
N ILE A 41 -9.27 -12.42 6.65
CA ILE A 41 -9.49 -10.98 6.76
C ILE A 41 -10.92 -10.74 7.25
N SER A 42 -11.07 -9.99 8.35
CA SER A 42 -12.36 -9.59 8.90
C SER A 42 -12.91 -8.33 8.23
N ALA A 43 -14.12 -7.92 8.62
CA ALA A 43 -14.72 -6.65 8.21
C ALA A 43 -14.30 -5.46 9.11
N LEU A 44 -13.44 -5.69 10.11
CA LEU A 44 -12.90 -4.65 10.99
C LEU A 44 -11.88 -3.79 10.25
N PRO A 45 -11.54 -2.60 10.76
CA PRO A 45 -10.36 -1.88 10.32
C PRO A 45 -9.11 -2.75 10.38
N LEU A 46 -8.28 -2.67 9.35
CA LEU A 46 -7.09 -3.49 9.22
C LEU A 46 -5.84 -2.65 9.47
N GLU A 47 -4.85 -3.22 10.14
CA GLU A 47 -3.53 -2.64 10.28
C GLU A 47 -2.46 -3.69 9.96
N THR A 48 -1.38 -3.26 9.31
CA THR A 48 -0.16 -4.05 9.18
C THR A 48 1.00 -3.31 9.83
N CYS A 49 1.85 -4.03 10.52
CA CYS A 49 3.05 -3.46 11.12
C CYS A 49 4.31 -4.19 10.65
N GLU A 50 5.34 -3.42 10.36
CA GLU A 50 6.63 -3.94 9.94
C GLU A 50 7.74 -2.97 10.36
N THR A 51 8.93 -3.48 10.66
CA THR A 51 10.11 -2.67 10.97
C THR A 51 10.93 -2.35 9.71
N MET A 52 11.70 -1.27 9.77
CA MET A 52 12.59 -0.86 8.66
C MET A 52 13.73 -1.85 8.39
N ASN A 53 14.13 -2.61 9.39
CA ASN A 53 15.22 -3.60 9.34
C ASN A 53 14.73 -4.98 9.79
N GLY A 54 15.59 -5.83 10.34
CA GLY A 54 15.22 -7.18 10.79
C GLY A 54 14.60 -7.22 12.18
N MET A 55 14.97 -6.30 13.07
CA MET A 55 14.59 -6.31 14.50
C MET A 55 13.67 -5.16 14.85
N TRP A 56 12.70 -5.42 15.73
CA TRP A 56 11.78 -4.40 16.26
C TRP A 56 12.50 -3.34 17.10
N GLY A 57 13.41 -3.78 17.98
CA GLY A 57 14.28 -2.90 18.75
C GLY A 57 15.60 -2.61 18.03
N TYR A 58 16.35 -1.63 18.54
CA TYR A 58 17.68 -1.35 18.04
C TYR A 58 18.62 -2.53 18.28
N LYS A 59 19.37 -2.88 17.27
CA LYS A 59 20.45 -3.87 17.34
C LYS A 59 21.60 -3.39 16.47
N ILE A 60 22.74 -3.11 17.09
CA ILE A 60 23.91 -2.52 16.42
C ILE A 60 24.42 -3.34 15.23
N THR A 61 24.22 -4.66 15.25
CA THR A 61 24.64 -5.57 14.18
C THR A 61 23.60 -5.73 13.07
N ASP A 62 22.37 -5.21 13.25
CA ASP A 62 21.31 -5.27 12.24
C ASP A 62 21.32 -4.00 11.40
N GLN A 63 22.12 -4.03 10.35
CA GLN A 63 22.28 -2.93 9.39
C GLN A 63 21.54 -3.19 8.07
N ASP A 64 20.72 -4.24 7.99
CA ASP A 64 19.95 -4.60 6.80
C ASP A 64 18.64 -3.82 6.72
N TYR A 65 18.76 -2.53 6.42
CA TYR A 65 17.61 -1.65 6.24
C TYR A 65 16.96 -1.86 4.86
N LYS A 66 15.63 -2.00 4.87
CA LYS A 66 14.84 -2.07 3.65
C LYS A 66 15.07 -0.85 2.77
N SER A 67 15.11 -1.05 1.46
CA SER A 67 15.23 0.04 0.50
C SER A 67 13.98 0.94 0.52
N THR A 68 14.13 2.18 0.12
CA THR A 68 13.02 3.13 -0.06
C THR A 68 11.94 2.56 -0.98
N LYS A 69 12.34 1.89 -2.07
CA LYS A 69 11.42 1.18 -2.96
C LYS A 69 10.59 0.15 -2.17
N THR A 70 11.23 -0.68 -1.37
CA THR A 70 10.55 -1.71 -0.56
C THR A 70 9.57 -1.07 0.42
N LEU A 71 9.97 0.02 1.08
CA LEU A 71 9.12 0.73 2.04
C LEU A 71 7.89 1.35 1.38
N ILE A 72 8.07 2.01 0.22
CA ILE A 72 6.97 2.59 -0.56
C ILE A 72 6.04 1.49 -1.07
N HIS A 73 6.58 0.41 -1.65
CA HIS A 73 5.76 -0.72 -2.13
C HIS A 73 4.92 -1.35 -1.02
N TYR A 74 5.50 -1.45 0.20
CA TYR A 74 4.75 -2.00 1.33
C TYR A 74 3.61 -1.07 1.75
N LEU A 75 3.86 0.26 1.82
CA LEU A 75 2.83 1.26 2.10
C LEU A 75 1.69 1.22 1.09
N VAL A 76 2.02 1.23 -0.19
CA VAL A 76 1.06 1.21 -1.30
C VAL A 76 0.23 -0.08 -1.29
N LYS A 77 0.88 -1.22 -1.09
CA LYS A 77 0.19 -2.52 -1.00
C LYS A 77 -0.73 -2.60 0.22
N ALA A 78 -0.33 -2.04 1.36
CA ALA A 78 -1.19 -1.95 2.55
C ALA A 78 -2.43 -1.11 2.26
N ALA A 79 -2.26 0.09 1.69
CA ALA A 79 -3.38 0.96 1.31
C ALA A 79 -4.32 0.30 0.29
N GLY A 80 -3.77 -0.39 -0.72
CA GLY A 80 -4.55 -1.13 -1.71
C GLY A 80 -5.32 -2.33 -1.14
N LYS A 81 -4.89 -2.86 0.01
CA LYS A 81 -5.60 -3.89 0.79
C LYS A 81 -6.48 -3.30 1.90
N ASP A 82 -6.71 -1.99 1.85
CA ASP A 82 -7.56 -1.26 2.82
C ASP A 82 -7.03 -1.30 4.26
N ALA A 83 -5.72 -1.40 4.42
CA ALA A 83 -5.06 -1.48 5.71
C ALA A 83 -4.25 -0.22 6.03
N ASN A 84 -4.30 0.21 7.28
CA ASN A 84 -3.36 1.16 7.84
C ASN A 84 -1.97 0.51 7.94
N ARG A 85 -0.90 1.30 7.78
CA ARG A 85 0.46 0.84 7.98
C ARG A 85 1.13 1.51 9.17
N LEU A 86 1.61 0.70 10.10
CA LEU A 86 2.52 1.10 11.14
C LEU A 86 3.95 0.70 10.72
N MET A 87 4.87 1.68 10.65
CA MET A 87 6.28 1.45 10.36
C MET A 87 7.11 1.66 11.60
N ASN A 88 7.75 0.60 12.08
CA ASN A 88 8.57 0.63 13.28
C ASN A 88 10.03 1.00 12.97
N ILE A 89 10.63 1.74 13.90
CA ILE A 89 12.05 2.04 13.93
C ILE A 89 12.53 1.88 15.37
N GLY A 90 13.59 1.08 15.58
CA GLY A 90 14.24 0.93 16.88
C GLY A 90 15.16 2.13 17.16
N PRO A 91 14.92 2.98 18.17
CA PRO A 91 15.82 4.07 18.52
C PRO A 91 17.12 3.54 19.12
N GLN A 92 18.20 4.29 18.92
CA GLN A 92 19.51 4.02 19.53
C GLN A 92 19.47 4.20 21.06
N PRO A 93 20.45 3.71 21.80
CA PRO A 93 20.47 3.83 23.27
C PRO A 93 20.36 5.27 23.79
N GLU A 94 20.86 6.23 23.02
CA GLU A 94 20.81 7.66 23.33
C GLU A 94 19.43 8.28 23.05
N GLY A 95 18.50 7.51 22.48
CA GLY A 95 17.14 7.95 22.12
C GLY A 95 17.00 8.53 20.72
N GLU A 96 18.10 8.64 19.98
CA GLU A 96 18.09 9.12 18.59
C GLU A 96 17.69 8.01 17.60
N LEU A 97 17.14 8.40 16.47
CA LEU A 97 16.90 7.46 15.38
C LEU A 97 18.18 7.20 14.58
N PRO A 98 18.42 5.96 14.12
CA PRO A 98 19.56 5.66 13.26
C PRO A 98 19.56 6.54 11.98
N ALA A 99 20.75 7.03 11.58
CA ALA A 99 20.88 7.91 10.42
C ALA A 99 20.28 7.32 9.13
N VAL A 100 20.48 6.02 8.90
CA VAL A 100 19.89 5.32 7.75
C VAL A 100 18.35 5.33 7.80
N ALA A 101 17.75 5.21 8.99
CA ALA A 101 16.31 5.28 9.13
C ALA A 101 15.78 6.69 8.80
N LEU A 102 16.48 7.73 9.25
CA LEU A 102 16.14 9.13 8.93
C LEU A 102 16.24 9.40 7.41
N GLU A 103 17.28 8.89 6.75
CA GLU A 103 17.44 8.98 5.31
C GLU A 103 16.26 8.32 4.58
N ARG A 104 15.89 7.09 4.95
CA ARG A 104 14.74 6.38 4.36
C ARG A 104 13.42 7.10 4.59
N LEU A 105 13.21 7.65 5.80
CA LEU A 105 12.02 8.45 6.09
C LEU A 105 11.95 9.71 5.19
N ALA A 106 13.08 10.40 5.01
CA ALA A 106 13.15 11.57 4.14
C ALA A 106 12.79 11.21 2.68
N GLU A 107 13.37 10.12 2.14
CA GLU A 107 13.09 9.65 0.79
C GLU A 107 11.61 9.23 0.60
N VAL A 108 11.03 8.52 1.57
CA VAL A 108 9.60 8.20 1.57
C VAL A 108 8.77 9.47 1.66
N GLY A 109 9.22 10.45 2.46
CA GLY A 109 8.59 11.77 2.59
C GLY A 109 8.54 12.54 1.27
N GLU A 110 9.62 12.51 0.47
CA GLU A 110 9.62 13.13 -0.87
C GLU A 110 8.63 12.45 -1.81
N TRP A 111 8.54 11.12 -1.79
CA TRP A 111 7.52 10.40 -2.55
C TRP A 111 6.10 10.79 -2.09
N MET A 112 5.86 10.86 -0.77
CA MET A 112 4.57 11.25 -0.19
C MET A 112 4.15 12.69 -0.53
N LYS A 113 5.08 13.63 -0.72
CA LYS A 113 4.74 14.99 -1.18
C LYS A 113 4.06 14.99 -2.54
N VAL A 114 4.44 14.07 -3.41
CA VAL A 114 3.86 13.94 -4.75
C VAL A 114 2.61 13.08 -4.75
N TYR A 115 2.67 11.93 -4.10
CA TYR A 115 1.66 10.87 -4.23
C TYR A 115 0.77 10.69 -2.99
N GLY A 116 0.97 11.45 -1.92
CA GLY A 116 0.25 11.26 -0.66
C GLY A 116 -1.28 11.28 -0.79
N GLU A 117 -1.84 12.07 -1.70
CA GLU A 117 -3.29 12.09 -1.95
C GLU A 117 -3.83 10.78 -2.55
N THR A 118 -2.97 9.94 -3.12
CA THR A 118 -3.37 8.63 -3.63
C THR A 118 -3.42 7.58 -2.53
N ILE A 119 -2.99 7.95 -1.31
CA ILE A 119 -2.98 7.14 -0.09
C ILE A 119 -3.91 7.72 0.97
N TYR A 120 -3.74 9.02 1.32
CA TYR A 120 -4.54 9.64 2.36
C TYR A 120 -6.00 9.82 1.95
N GLY A 121 -6.92 9.45 2.86
CA GLY A 121 -8.35 9.58 2.63
C GLY A 121 -8.89 8.69 1.51
N THR A 122 -8.14 7.65 1.11
CA THR A 122 -8.58 6.62 0.18
C THR A 122 -9.02 5.36 0.93
N ARG A 123 -9.67 4.47 0.21
CA ARG A 123 -9.93 3.08 0.59
C ARG A 123 -9.25 2.17 -0.42
N GLY A 124 -9.17 0.88 -0.14
CA GLY A 124 -8.77 -0.11 -1.14
C GLY A 124 -9.62 0.04 -2.40
N GLY A 125 -8.98 -0.01 -3.57
CA GLY A 125 -9.67 0.17 -4.83
C GLY A 125 -10.57 -1.01 -5.20
N CYS A 126 -11.43 -0.79 -6.19
CA CYS A 126 -12.38 -1.81 -6.65
C CYS A 126 -11.73 -2.96 -7.45
N ILE A 127 -10.43 -2.93 -7.67
CA ILE A 127 -9.67 -3.99 -8.34
C ILE A 127 -8.84 -4.70 -7.29
N ALA A 128 -8.97 -6.03 -7.20
CA ALA A 128 -8.15 -6.85 -6.31
C ALA A 128 -6.65 -6.68 -6.61
N PRO A 129 -5.76 -6.89 -5.63
CA PRO A 129 -4.32 -6.87 -5.87
C PRO A 129 -3.89 -7.81 -7.00
N HIS A 130 -2.97 -7.34 -7.83
CA HIS A 130 -2.40 -8.06 -8.96
C HIS A 130 -0.87 -8.10 -8.88
N PRO A 131 -0.19 -8.97 -9.65
CA PRO A 131 1.28 -8.97 -9.72
C PRO A 131 1.88 -7.62 -10.12
N TRP A 132 1.18 -6.83 -10.94
CA TRP A 132 1.64 -5.49 -11.33
C TRP A 132 1.49 -4.44 -10.23
N GLY A 133 0.63 -4.65 -9.21
CA GLY A 133 0.40 -3.70 -8.12
C GLY A 133 -1.02 -3.74 -7.56
N VAL A 134 -1.49 -2.59 -7.11
CA VAL A 134 -2.78 -2.43 -6.42
C VAL A 134 -3.50 -1.18 -6.88
N THR A 135 -4.74 -1.03 -6.41
CA THR A 135 -5.49 0.22 -6.59
C THR A 135 -5.95 0.77 -5.25
N THR A 136 -5.96 2.10 -5.14
CA THR A 136 -6.67 2.82 -4.09
C THR A 136 -7.77 3.66 -4.72
N GLN A 137 -8.78 4.05 -3.96
CA GLN A 137 -9.93 4.78 -4.50
C GLN A 137 -10.43 5.86 -3.54
N ARG A 138 -10.77 7.01 -4.10
CA ARG A 138 -11.51 8.08 -3.42
C ARG A 138 -12.62 8.57 -4.34
N GLU A 139 -13.87 8.35 -3.92
CA GLU A 139 -15.06 8.65 -4.72
C GLU A 139 -15.03 7.96 -6.11
N ASN A 140 -15.07 8.75 -7.20
CA ASN A 140 -15.00 8.27 -8.57
C ASN A 140 -13.58 8.22 -9.16
N LYS A 141 -12.57 8.50 -8.36
CA LYS A 141 -11.14 8.42 -8.75
C LYS A 141 -10.53 7.13 -8.26
N LEU A 142 -10.10 6.34 -9.20
CA LEU A 142 -9.30 5.13 -8.97
C LEU A 142 -7.83 5.47 -9.26
N TYR A 143 -6.97 5.26 -8.28
CA TYR A 143 -5.53 5.40 -8.44
C TYR A 143 -4.94 4.01 -8.66
N VAL A 144 -4.37 3.81 -9.84
CA VAL A 144 -3.74 2.55 -10.25
C VAL A 144 -2.25 2.68 -9.97
N HIS A 145 -1.78 1.98 -8.95
CA HIS A 145 -0.38 1.92 -8.53
C HIS A 145 0.31 0.77 -9.23
N ILE A 146 1.15 1.10 -10.21
CA ILE A 146 1.92 0.13 -10.99
C ILE A 146 3.31 0.01 -10.36
N LEU A 147 3.52 -1.05 -9.61
CA LEU A 147 4.76 -1.31 -8.87
C LEU A 147 5.74 -2.15 -9.68
N GLU A 148 5.22 -3.07 -10.51
CA GLU A 148 6.01 -3.95 -11.38
C GLU A 148 5.20 -4.26 -12.63
N LEU A 149 5.69 -3.86 -13.80
CA LEU A 149 5.07 -4.15 -15.08
C LEU A 149 6.17 -4.40 -16.12
N GLN A 150 6.03 -5.47 -16.89
CA GLN A 150 7.00 -5.83 -17.95
C GLN A 150 6.52 -5.47 -19.35
N ASP A 151 5.31 -4.89 -19.47
CA ASP A 151 4.69 -4.53 -20.73
C ASP A 151 4.27 -3.05 -20.71
N LYS A 152 3.96 -2.51 -21.87
CA LYS A 152 3.35 -1.19 -22.04
C LYS A 152 1.83 -1.21 -21.98
N ALA A 153 1.23 -2.38 -21.85
CA ALA A 153 -0.21 -2.57 -21.78
C ALA A 153 -0.59 -3.17 -20.43
N LEU A 154 -1.64 -2.60 -19.82
CA LEU A 154 -2.16 -3.03 -18.53
C LEU A 154 -3.67 -3.22 -18.61
N PHE A 155 -4.13 -4.44 -18.34
CA PHE A 155 -5.56 -4.71 -18.22
C PHE A 155 -6.08 -4.38 -16.82
N LEU A 156 -7.15 -3.58 -16.77
CA LEU A 156 -7.90 -3.27 -15.55
C LEU A 156 -9.26 -3.97 -15.62
N PRO A 157 -9.53 -4.95 -14.74
CA PRO A 157 -10.83 -5.63 -14.65
C PRO A 157 -11.87 -4.69 -14.03
N LEU A 158 -12.48 -3.86 -14.86
CA LEU A 158 -13.48 -2.86 -14.49
C LEU A 158 -14.83 -3.21 -15.12
N GLU A 159 -15.28 -4.45 -14.91
CA GLU A 159 -16.56 -4.93 -15.45
C GLU A 159 -17.72 -4.03 -14.99
N GLY A 160 -18.56 -3.65 -15.95
CA GLY A 160 -19.72 -2.77 -15.72
C GLY A 160 -19.38 -1.30 -15.41
N LYS A 161 -18.12 -0.95 -15.22
CA LYS A 161 -17.70 0.43 -14.96
C LYS A 161 -17.26 1.11 -16.25
N LYS A 162 -17.61 2.38 -16.39
CA LYS A 162 -17.21 3.19 -17.54
C LYS A 162 -16.10 4.15 -17.13
N VAL A 163 -14.97 4.05 -17.81
CA VAL A 163 -13.84 4.98 -17.67
C VAL A 163 -14.09 6.22 -18.53
N ARG A 164 -14.00 7.39 -17.91
CA ARG A 164 -14.11 8.69 -18.58
C ARG A 164 -12.77 9.25 -18.97
N LYS A 165 -11.79 9.10 -18.11
CA LYS A 165 -10.47 9.70 -18.25
C LYS A 165 -9.41 8.83 -17.59
N ALA A 166 -8.21 8.80 -18.17
CA ALA A 166 -7.02 8.24 -17.55
C ALA A 166 -5.84 9.19 -17.79
N VAL A 167 -5.12 9.53 -16.73
CA VAL A 167 -3.97 10.43 -16.79
C VAL A 167 -2.85 9.93 -15.86
N GLY A 168 -1.61 10.17 -16.22
CA GLY A 168 -0.50 10.04 -15.29
C GLY A 168 -0.71 10.96 -14.08
N TYR A 169 -0.54 10.43 -12.87
CA TYR A 169 -0.87 11.23 -11.68
C TYR A 169 0.07 12.43 -11.51
N ALA A 170 1.38 12.21 -11.61
CA ALA A 170 2.38 13.25 -11.40
C ALA A 170 2.51 14.22 -12.59
N ASP A 171 2.51 13.71 -13.81
CA ASP A 171 2.76 14.48 -15.03
C ASP A 171 1.50 15.05 -15.67
N ARG A 172 0.31 14.58 -15.24
CA ARG A 172 -1.01 14.92 -15.77
C ARG A 172 -1.19 14.63 -17.26
N LEU A 173 -0.27 13.86 -17.86
CA LEU A 173 -0.35 13.50 -19.26
C LEU A 173 -1.46 12.46 -19.50
N PRO A 174 -2.21 12.56 -20.61
CA PRO A 174 -3.27 11.62 -20.93
C PRO A 174 -2.70 10.22 -21.19
N VAL A 175 -3.32 9.21 -20.58
CA VAL A 175 -3.02 7.80 -20.81
C VAL A 175 -4.07 7.23 -21.76
N LYS A 176 -3.60 6.67 -22.88
CA LYS A 176 -4.48 6.04 -23.86
C LYS A 176 -5.13 4.80 -23.26
N PHE A 177 -6.44 4.66 -23.45
CA PHE A 177 -7.15 3.45 -23.03
C PHE A 177 -8.17 2.99 -24.04
N ARG A 178 -8.55 1.72 -23.98
CA ARG A 178 -9.58 1.12 -24.80
C ARG A 178 -10.45 0.18 -23.96
N LYS A 179 -11.77 0.32 -24.11
CA LYS A 179 -12.73 -0.62 -23.54
C LYS A 179 -12.60 -1.98 -24.24
N CYS A 180 -12.63 -3.04 -23.45
CA CYS A 180 -12.63 -4.42 -23.91
C CYS A 180 -13.58 -5.25 -23.04
N GLU A 181 -13.76 -6.53 -23.38
CA GLU A 181 -14.56 -7.43 -22.57
C GLU A 181 -14.00 -7.54 -21.15
N GLY A 182 -14.85 -7.42 -20.14
CA GLY A 182 -14.49 -7.49 -18.72
C GLY A 182 -13.76 -6.28 -18.15
N GLY A 183 -13.46 -5.23 -18.95
CA GLY A 183 -12.72 -4.08 -18.39
C GLY A 183 -12.15 -3.10 -19.40
N VAL A 184 -10.97 -2.58 -19.06
CA VAL A 184 -10.28 -1.54 -19.83
C VAL A 184 -8.80 -1.89 -19.97
N MET A 185 -8.26 -1.77 -21.17
CA MET A 185 -6.83 -1.85 -21.43
C MET A 185 -6.23 -0.43 -21.41
N LEU A 186 -5.26 -0.18 -20.56
CA LEU A 186 -4.41 1.02 -20.59
C LEU A 186 -3.18 0.76 -21.46
N TYR A 187 -2.71 1.80 -22.14
CA TYR A 187 -1.50 1.77 -22.96
C TYR A 187 -0.53 2.86 -22.50
N LEU A 188 0.59 2.44 -21.97
CA LEU A 188 1.65 3.33 -21.50
C LEU A 188 2.61 3.63 -22.68
N PRO A 189 3.25 4.81 -22.70
CA PRO A 189 4.24 5.14 -23.73
C PRO A 189 5.48 4.23 -23.66
N GLU A 190 5.84 3.82 -22.44
CA GLU A 190 6.99 2.96 -22.15
C GLU A 190 6.69 2.04 -20.96
N VAL A 191 7.53 1.04 -20.77
CA VAL A 191 7.48 0.20 -19.55
C VAL A 191 7.91 1.06 -18.36
N PRO A 192 7.10 1.15 -17.28
CA PRO A 192 7.45 1.98 -16.12
C PRO A 192 8.73 1.52 -15.44
N THR A 193 9.59 2.48 -15.11
CA THR A 193 10.80 2.28 -14.30
C THR A 193 10.75 3.03 -12.98
N ASP A 194 9.68 3.78 -12.76
CA ASP A 194 9.42 4.49 -11.50
C ASP A 194 9.30 3.51 -10.34
N ILE A 195 9.53 3.99 -9.12
CA ILE A 195 9.26 3.20 -7.90
C ILE A 195 7.78 2.79 -7.85
N ASP A 196 6.90 3.72 -8.23
CA ASP A 196 5.46 3.53 -8.34
C ASP A 196 4.94 4.45 -9.46
N LYS A 197 4.51 3.88 -10.58
CA LYS A 197 3.84 4.65 -11.62
C LYS A 197 2.35 4.72 -11.33
N VAL A 198 1.87 5.90 -10.96
CA VAL A 198 0.46 6.09 -10.61
C VAL A 198 -0.32 6.66 -11.79
N ILE A 199 -1.43 5.99 -12.13
CA ILE A 199 -2.40 6.46 -13.11
C ILE A 199 -3.71 6.80 -12.38
N GLU A 200 -4.18 8.04 -12.50
CA GLU A 200 -5.51 8.45 -12.06
C GLU A 200 -6.54 8.08 -13.13
N VAL A 201 -7.49 7.24 -12.79
CA VAL A 201 -8.59 6.80 -13.66
C VAL A 201 -9.90 7.33 -13.10
N GLU A 202 -10.61 8.14 -13.86
CA GLU A 202 -11.95 8.60 -13.52
C GLU A 202 -13.00 7.63 -14.03
N ILE A 203 -13.79 7.07 -13.10
CA ILE A 203 -14.88 6.13 -13.40
C ILE A 203 -16.24 6.83 -13.24
N GLU A 204 -17.23 6.45 -14.04
CA GLU A 204 -18.61 6.91 -13.83
C GLU A 204 -19.17 6.32 -12.51
N LYS A 205 -19.97 7.15 -11.81
CA LYS A 205 -20.73 6.69 -10.64
C LYS A 205 -21.84 5.75 -11.05
#